data_67d2e9e391e5f0b128ff48b1c69df3e5
#
_entry.id   67d2e9e391e5f0b128ff48b1c69df3e5
#
_cell.length_a   1.000
_cell.length_b   1.000
_cell.length_c   1.000
_cell.angle_alpha   90.00
_cell.angle_beta   90.00
_cell.angle_gamma   90.00
#
_symmetry.space_group_name_H-M   'P 1'
#
loop_
_entity.id
_entity.type
_entity.pdbx_description
1 polymer ?
#
loop_
_entity_poly.entity_id
_entity_poly.type
_entity_poly.pdbx_seq_one_letter_code
_entity_poly.pdbx_strand_id
1 'polypeptide(L)'
;MQKIYIYLENGIFLEAKSFGASKTAIGKLVYNNTTFGYEDVITDPSNSGLFVNFTTVEIGNSGINDADMESSKAQVAGVIARSYHDSYSNYRADKSLAQFLKEQNILGICEIDTRFLTKVVREEGSMMMIASTEVTSKDELKKLLEESKSYNEINFIRELSTKEAYIHKTGSWNSETQEYNKANMSDKKVLVIDFGVKKSFLNELVESGLEVEVVPHNIKSEEIVKRFNDKNIGGVVLSSGAGNPNIYKEEISGVKSLISANIPMFAVGLGHFILALANDLKVEELKTIKSGSHPVLSDKSVEIFSMNTAYKVEENSNIFEATHSKLFNDEVIAYKYKNRNILSCEFTPISGSKIYKDFLSLVK
;
A
#
# COMPACT_ATOMS: atom_id res chain seq x y z
N MET A 1 2.80 18.74 -24.50
CA MET A 1 2.88 18.66 -23.02
C MET A 1 2.98 20.05 -22.43
N GLN A 2 2.24 20.34 -21.36
CA GLN A 2 2.23 21.63 -20.66
C GLN A 2 3.41 21.70 -19.67
N LYS A 3 3.89 22.92 -19.34
CA LYS A 3 4.85 23.12 -18.25
C LYS A 3 4.20 22.81 -16.90
N ILE A 4 4.99 22.27 -15.97
CA ILE A 4 4.62 22.05 -14.58
C ILE A 4 5.75 22.56 -13.67
N TYR A 5 5.37 23.20 -12.59
CA TYR A 5 6.28 23.78 -11.60
C TYR A 5 6.18 22.98 -10.30
N ILE A 6 7.32 22.69 -9.70
CA ILE A 6 7.46 21.81 -8.55
C ILE A 6 8.21 22.55 -7.45
N TYR A 7 7.70 22.49 -6.24
CA TYR A 7 8.42 22.99 -5.07
C TYR A 7 8.48 21.91 -3.99
N LEU A 8 9.68 21.65 -3.49
CA LEU A 8 9.94 20.69 -2.41
C LEU A 8 10.07 21.44 -1.07
N GLU A 9 9.68 20.80 0.02
CA GLU A 9 9.74 21.32 1.39
C GLU A 9 11.14 21.87 1.78
N ASN A 10 12.21 21.29 1.23
CA ASN A 10 13.59 21.76 1.45
C ASN A 10 13.99 23.02 0.63
N GLY A 11 13.05 23.61 -0.13
CA GLY A 11 13.26 24.84 -0.91
C GLY A 11 13.70 24.64 -2.35
N ILE A 12 13.86 23.40 -2.83
CA ILE A 12 14.18 23.11 -4.22
C ILE A 12 12.96 23.46 -5.08
N PHE A 13 13.22 24.24 -6.17
CA PHE A 13 12.22 24.60 -7.16
C PHE A 13 12.65 24.10 -8.53
N LEU A 14 11.75 23.39 -9.24
CA LEU A 14 12.04 22.74 -10.52
C LEU A 14 10.94 23.04 -11.55
N GLU A 15 11.31 23.02 -12.82
CA GLU A 15 10.40 23.07 -13.97
C GLU A 15 10.50 21.74 -14.72
N ALA A 16 9.35 21.21 -15.16
CA ALA A 16 9.22 19.94 -15.87
C ALA A 16 8.08 20.00 -16.89
N LYS A 17 7.70 18.85 -17.47
CA LYS A 17 6.55 18.70 -18.37
C LYS A 17 5.47 17.85 -17.73
N SER A 18 4.20 18.20 -17.98
CA SER A 18 3.04 17.44 -17.56
C SER A 18 2.46 16.62 -18.71
N PHE A 19 2.14 15.34 -18.43
CA PHE A 19 1.44 14.44 -19.35
C PHE A 19 0.10 13.90 -18.77
N GLY A 20 -0.20 14.19 -17.50
CA GLY A 20 -1.45 13.83 -16.82
C GLY A 20 -2.50 14.94 -16.84
N ALA A 21 -3.26 15.04 -15.76
CA ALA A 21 -4.26 16.09 -15.54
C ALA A 21 -3.60 17.46 -15.38
N SER A 22 -4.40 18.53 -15.60
CA SER A 22 -3.99 19.91 -15.36
C SER A 22 -4.58 20.38 -14.04
N LYS A 23 -3.74 20.53 -13.02
CA LYS A 23 -4.16 20.87 -11.64
C LYS A 23 -2.96 21.25 -10.76
N THR A 24 -3.27 21.62 -9.52
CA THR A 24 -2.30 21.68 -8.42
C THR A 24 -2.54 20.48 -7.50
N ALA A 25 -1.46 19.79 -7.09
CA ALA A 25 -1.51 18.72 -6.11
C ALA A 25 -0.38 18.83 -5.08
N ILE A 26 -0.67 18.38 -3.86
CA ILE A 26 0.27 18.33 -2.73
C ILE A 26 0.33 16.88 -2.25
N GLY A 27 1.52 16.42 -1.90
CA GLY A 27 1.73 15.06 -1.38
C GLY A 27 3.15 14.87 -0.91
N LYS A 28 3.48 13.66 -0.45
CA LYS A 28 4.81 13.29 0.02
C LYS A 28 5.62 12.65 -1.11
N LEU A 29 6.81 13.16 -1.39
CA LEU A 29 7.70 12.63 -2.44
C LEU A 29 8.38 11.35 -1.96
N VAL A 30 8.25 10.29 -2.76
CA VAL A 30 8.94 9.02 -2.59
C VAL A 30 9.54 8.56 -3.91
N TYR A 31 10.52 7.64 -3.85
CA TYR A 31 10.95 6.93 -5.06
C TYR A 31 10.52 5.47 -5.00
N ASN A 32 10.27 4.90 -6.17
CA ASN A 32 9.92 3.50 -6.33
C ASN A 32 10.88 2.85 -7.33
N ASN A 33 11.44 1.69 -6.94
CA ASN A 33 12.43 0.96 -7.73
C ASN A 33 11.85 -0.19 -8.56
N THR A 34 10.53 -0.31 -8.62
CA THR A 34 9.86 -1.31 -9.45
C THR A 34 10.18 -1.06 -10.93
N THR A 35 10.57 -2.09 -11.65
CA THR A 35 10.98 -1.99 -13.07
C THR A 35 9.82 -2.19 -14.04
N PHE A 36 8.73 -2.79 -13.60
CA PHE A 36 7.48 -3.04 -14.35
C PHE A 36 6.28 -2.97 -13.39
N GLY A 37 5.05 -2.92 -13.92
CA GLY A 37 3.84 -2.87 -13.10
C GLY A 37 3.64 -1.49 -12.45
N TYR A 38 3.92 -0.40 -13.17
CA TYR A 38 3.64 0.95 -12.68
C TYR A 38 2.15 1.15 -12.37
N GLU A 39 1.30 0.40 -13.00
CA GLU A 39 -0.14 0.38 -12.83
C GLU A 39 -0.54 -0.09 -11.43
N ASP A 40 0.06 -1.19 -10.96
CA ASP A 40 -0.12 -1.69 -9.60
C ASP A 40 0.27 -0.62 -8.57
N VAL A 41 1.40 0.07 -8.81
CA VAL A 41 1.90 1.12 -7.92
C VAL A 41 0.96 2.33 -7.89
N ILE A 42 0.45 2.76 -9.06
CA ILE A 42 -0.44 3.93 -9.17
C ILE A 42 -1.79 3.68 -8.50
N THR A 43 -2.29 2.44 -8.56
CA THR A 43 -3.61 2.06 -8.04
C THR A 43 -3.57 1.42 -6.65
N ASP A 44 -2.37 1.21 -6.08
CA ASP A 44 -2.19 0.68 -4.73
C ASP A 44 -2.67 1.71 -3.67
N PRO A 45 -3.68 1.35 -2.83
CA PRO A 45 -4.17 2.23 -1.77
C PRO A 45 -3.08 2.69 -0.79
N SER A 46 -2.03 1.89 -0.58
CA SER A 46 -0.93 2.27 0.31
C SER A 46 -0.09 3.44 -0.21
N ASN A 47 -0.22 3.79 -1.50
CA ASN A 47 0.43 4.95 -2.12
C ASN A 47 -0.43 6.23 -2.10
N SER A 48 -1.55 6.25 -1.36
CA SER A 48 -2.42 7.41 -1.30
C SER A 48 -1.69 8.65 -0.79
N GLY A 49 -1.85 9.75 -1.53
CA GLY A 49 -1.22 11.03 -1.21
C GLY A 49 0.29 11.11 -1.50
N LEU A 50 0.88 10.11 -2.18
CA LEU A 50 2.30 10.12 -2.55
C LEU A 50 2.52 10.63 -3.98
N PHE A 51 3.58 11.42 -4.17
CA PHE A 51 4.21 11.59 -5.46
C PHE A 51 5.24 10.49 -5.66
N VAL A 52 4.98 9.60 -6.60
CA VAL A 52 5.84 8.44 -6.86
C VAL A 52 6.82 8.76 -7.98
N ASN A 53 8.10 8.90 -7.62
CA ASN A 53 9.21 9.05 -8.55
C ASN A 53 9.72 7.67 -8.97
N PHE A 54 9.38 7.23 -10.18
CA PHE A 54 9.86 5.98 -10.74
C PHE A 54 11.34 6.08 -11.11
N THR A 55 12.14 5.11 -10.65
CA THR A 55 13.58 5.05 -10.98
C THR A 55 13.85 4.42 -12.33
N THR A 56 12.86 3.76 -12.94
CA THR A 56 12.90 3.31 -14.33
C THR A 56 12.98 4.50 -15.26
N VAL A 57 13.69 4.34 -16.38
CA VAL A 57 13.93 5.45 -17.33
C VAL A 57 12.63 5.86 -18.00
N GLU A 58 11.77 4.91 -18.35
CA GLU A 58 10.58 5.10 -19.18
C GLU A 58 9.38 4.40 -18.58
N ILE A 59 8.21 5.05 -18.67
CA ILE A 59 6.91 4.49 -18.34
C ILE A 59 5.88 4.82 -19.43
N GLY A 60 4.77 4.09 -19.46
CA GLY A 60 3.67 4.29 -20.43
C GLY A 60 3.68 3.28 -21.57
N ASN A 61 4.80 2.57 -21.81
CA ASN A 61 4.98 1.64 -22.91
C ASN A 61 4.08 0.37 -22.82
N SER A 62 3.63 -0.05 -21.64
CA SER A 62 2.70 -1.17 -21.46
C SER A 62 1.22 -0.75 -21.46
N GLY A 63 0.93 0.57 -21.43
CA GLY A 63 -0.45 1.05 -21.30
C GLY A 63 -1.07 0.76 -19.94
N ILE A 64 -2.39 0.79 -19.86
CA ILE A 64 -3.21 0.49 -18.66
C ILE A 64 -4.21 -0.60 -18.99
N ASN A 65 -4.40 -1.53 -18.04
CA ASN A 65 -5.37 -2.61 -18.12
C ASN A 65 -6.15 -2.70 -16.80
N ASP A 66 -7.46 -2.59 -16.86
CA ASP A 66 -8.33 -2.62 -15.68
C ASP A 66 -8.22 -3.92 -14.86
N ALA A 67 -7.77 -5.04 -15.47
CA ALA A 67 -7.54 -6.29 -14.75
C ALA A 67 -6.35 -6.23 -13.79
N ASP A 68 -5.31 -5.45 -14.13
CA ASP A 68 -4.06 -5.40 -13.38
C ASP A 68 -4.07 -4.32 -12.26
N MET A 69 -5.19 -3.57 -12.09
CA MET A 69 -5.32 -2.54 -11.06
C MET A 69 -5.53 -3.16 -9.66
N GLU A 70 -4.85 -2.58 -8.66
CA GLU A 70 -4.98 -2.97 -7.24
C GLU A 70 -6.21 -2.38 -6.54
N SER A 71 -6.78 -1.32 -7.10
CA SER A 71 -8.05 -0.73 -6.67
C SER A 71 -8.78 -0.08 -7.85
N SER A 72 -10.03 0.33 -7.66
CA SER A 72 -10.89 0.88 -8.73
C SER A 72 -10.44 2.24 -9.28
N LYS A 73 -9.44 2.89 -8.69
CA LYS A 73 -8.96 4.23 -9.08
C LYS A 73 -7.47 4.41 -8.81
N ALA A 74 -6.88 5.42 -9.43
CA ALA A 74 -5.54 5.89 -9.05
C ALA A 74 -5.55 6.46 -7.62
N GLN A 75 -4.53 6.12 -6.83
CA GLN A 75 -4.43 6.51 -5.42
C GLN A 75 -3.35 7.55 -5.18
N VAL A 76 -2.37 7.65 -6.08
CA VAL A 76 -1.23 8.57 -5.94
C VAL A 76 -1.62 10.04 -6.12
N ALA A 77 -0.89 10.97 -5.50
CA ALA A 77 -1.01 12.41 -5.76
C ALA A 77 -0.47 12.78 -7.15
N GLY A 78 0.55 12.07 -7.60
CA GLY A 78 1.13 12.23 -8.92
C GLY A 78 2.19 11.19 -9.25
N VAL A 79 2.46 11.06 -10.53
CA VAL A 79 3.45 10.15 -11.12
C VAL A 79 4.61 10.94 -11.68
N ILE A 80 5.83 10.57 -11.35
CA ILE A 80 7.06 11.22 -11.84
C ILE A 80 7.91 10.19 -12.56
N ALA A 81 8.31 10.48 -13.79
CA ALA A 81 9.21 9.65 -14.58
C ALA A 81 10.17 10.53 -15.39
N ARG A 82 11.33 9.97 -15.76
CA ARG A 82 12.25 10.69 -16.63
C ARG A 82 11.67 10.89 -18.03
N SER A 83 11.13 9.82 -18.59
CA SER A 83 10.50 9.81 -19.91
C SER A 83 9.14 9.12 -19.85
N TYR A 84 8.23 9.59 -20.67
CA TYR A 84 6.90 9.06 -20.83
C TYR A 84 6.62 8.77 -22.31
N HIS A 85 6.03 7.61 -22.60
CA HIS A 85 5.54 7.24 -23.93
C HIS A 85 4.02 7.21 -23.96
N ASP A 86 3.43 7.92 -24.93
CA ASP A 86 1.98 7.93 -25.15
C ASP A 86 1.50 6.68 -25.91
N SER A 87 2.39 6.14 -26.76
CA SER A 87 2.12 4.92 -27.50
C SER A 87 2.49 3.70 -26.67
N TYR A 88 1.55 2.78 -26.50
CA TYR A 88 1.78 1.52 -25.82
C TYR A 88 1.77 0.34 -26.80
N SER A 89 2.48 -0.73 -26.45
CA SER A 89 2.57 -1.97 -27.22
C SER A 89 2.31 -3.19 -26.32
N ASN A 90 1.06 -3.33 -25.89
CA ASN A 90 0.60 -4.45 -25.08
C ASN A 90 -0.83 -4.81 -25.50
N TYR A 91 -1.05 -6.06 -25.91
CA TYR A 91 -2.36 -6.52 -26.40
C TYR A 91 -3.46 -6.48 -25.33
N ARG A 92 -3.09 -6.45 -24.04
CA ARG A 92 -4.03 -6.36 -22.91
C ARG A 92 -4.39 -4.93 -22.54
N ALA A 93 -3.67 -3.93 -23.08
CA ALA A 93 -3.89 -2.54 -22.68
C ALA A 93 -5.13 -1.94 -23.34
N ASP A 94 -5.93 -1.26 -22.54
CA ASP A 94 -7.18 -0.61 -22.96
C ASP A 94 -6.97 0.87 -23.29
N LYS A 95 -6.00 1.52 -22.64
CA LYS A 95 -5.73 2.96 -22.80
C LYS A 95 -4.28 3.32 -22.48
N SER A 96 -3.86 4.53 -22.89
CA SER A 96 -2.55 5.05 -22.50
C SER A 96 -2.51 5.51 -21.05
N LEU A 97 -1.32 5.51 -20.43
CA LEU A 97 -1.12 6.02 -19.09
C LEU A 97 -1.57 7.48 -18.95
N ALA A 98 -1.29 8.34 -19.93
CA ALA A 98 -1.73 9.74 -19.89
C ALA A 98 -3.25 9.89 -19.92
N GLN A 99 -3.92 9.07 -20.73
CA GLN A 99 -5.38 9.06 -20.78
C GLN A 99 -5.94 8.66 -19.40
N PHE A 100 -5.44 7.57 -18.81
CA PHE A 100 -5.84 7.10 -17.48
C PHE A 100 -5.64 8.18 -16.41
N LEU A 101 -4.44 8.78 -16.34
CA LEU A 101 -4.16 9.82 -15.36
C LEU A 101 -5.07 11.05 -15.50
N LYS A 102 -5.41 11.45 -16.74
CA LYS A 102 -6.36 12.54 -17.00
C LYS A 102 -7.77 12.18 -16.54
N GLU A 103 -8.25 10.99 -16.87
CA GLU A 103 -9.57 10.48 -16.45
C GLU A 103 -9.68 10.42 -14.92
N GLN A 104 -8.58 10.04 -14.24
CA GLN A 104 -8.51 9.94 -12.78
C GLN A 104 -8.13 11.28 -12.09
N ASN A 105 -7.94 12.35 -12.86
CA ASN A 105 -7.52 13.67 -12.37
C ASN A 105 -6.19 13.62 -11.56
N ILE A 106 -5.18 12.91 -12.08
CA ILE A 106 -3.85 12.73 -11.47
C ILE A 106 -2.77 13.43 -12.31
N LEU A 107 -1.81 14.07 -11.63
CA LEU A 107 -0.63 14.66 -12.28
C LEU A 107 0.30 13.59 -12.84
N GLY A 108 0.74 13.75 -14.09
CA GLY A 108 1.87 13.03 -14.67
C GLY A 108 3.00 14.01 -14.96
N ILE A 109 4.20 13.74 -14.50
CA ILE A 109 5.38 14.61 -14.57
C ILE A 109 6.49 13.89 -15.30
N CYS A 110 7.05 14.49 -16.33
CA CYS A 110 8.19 13.93 -17.08
C CYS A 110 9.20 15.03 -17.49
N GLU A 111 10.25 14.63 -18.18
CA GLU A 111 11.37 15.52 -18.57
C GLU A 111 12.03 16.17 -17.32
N ILE A 112 12.22 15.38 -16.27
CA ILE A 112 12.84 15.79 -15.01
C ILE A 112 13.97 14.81 -14.63
N ASP A 113 14.95 15.28 -13.88
CA ASP A 113 16.01 14.42 -13.37
C ASP A 113 15.52 13.58 -12.17
N THR A 114 15.00 12.38 -12.47
CA THR A 114 14.51 11.42 -11.46
C THR A 114 15.64 10.88 -10.57
N ARG A 115 16.89 10.84 -11.06
CA ARG A 115 18.06 10.44 -10.26
C ARG A 115 18.38 11.49 -9.21
N PHE A 116 18.30 12.76 -9.58
CA PHE A 116 18.45 13.88 -8.65
C PHE A 116 17.39 13.81 -7.54
N LEU A 117 16.10 13.65 -7.90
CA LEU A 117 15.03 13.51 -6.93
C LEU A 117 15.22 12.29 -6.02
N THR A 118 15.65 11.15 -6.57
CA THR A 118 15.96 9.95 -5.79
C THR A 118 17.10 10.20 -4.80
N LYS A 119 18.14 10.93 -5.22
CA LYS A 119 19.26 11.30 -4.35
C LYS A 119 18.79 12.19 -3.21
N VAL A 120 17.99 13.22 -3.48
CA VAL A 120 17.41 14.11 -2.46
C VAL A 120 16.63 13.31 -1.41
N VAL A 121 15.72 12.43 -1.85
CA VAL A 121 14.92 11.62 -0.93
C VAL A 121 15.80 10.66 -0.10
N ARG A 122 16.86 10.10 -0.67
CA ARG A 122 17.77 9.20 0.07
C ARG A 122 18.61 9.94 1.10
N GLU A 123 19.07 11.14 0.80
CA GLU A 123 19.95 11.93 1.67
C GLU A 123 19.16 12.72 2.73
N GLU A 124 18.03 13.30 2.37
CA GLU A 124 17.27 14.20 3.24
C GLU A 124 16.01 13.54 3.83
N GLY A 125 15.51 12.48 3.21
CA GLY A 125 14.28 11.78 3.59
C GLY A 125 13.11 12.06 2.64
N SER A 126 12.03 11.29 2.81
CA SER A 126 10.76 11.56 2.12
C SER A 126 10.15 12.84 2.67
N MET A 127 9.81 13.79 1.80
CA MET A 127 9.38 15.14 2.17
C MET A 127 8.13 15.58 1.41
N MET A 128 7.47 16.61 1.91
CA MET A 128 6.32 17.20 1.22
C MET A 128 6.75 17.90 -0.06
N MET A 129 5.91 17.79 -1.08
CA MET A 129 6.05 18.54 -2.33
C MET A 129 4.70 19.03 -2.85
N ILE A 130 4.74 20.10 -3.59
CA ILE A 130 3.65 20.61 -4.39
C ILE A 130 4.06 20.66 -5.85
N ALA A 131 3.15 20.28 -6.75
CA ALA A 131 3.33 20.41 -8.17
C ALA A 131 2.09 21.04 -8.82
N SER A 132 2.30 21.96 -9.76
CA SER A 132 1.20 22.71 -10.37
C SER A 132 1.46 23.01 -11.83
N THR A 133 0.43 22.85 -12.65
CA THR A 133 0.36 23.34 -14.03
C THR A 133 -0.29 24.74 -14.11
N GLU A 134 -0.81 25.26 -13.01
CA GLU A 134 -1.58 26.49 -12.91
C GLU A 134 -0.82 27.59 -12.19
N VAL A 135 -0.15 27.25 -11.09
CA VAL A 135 0.67 28.17 -10.30
C VAL A 135 2.12 28.06 -10.74
N THR A 136 2.72 29.18 -11.16
CA THR A 136 4.07 29.25 -11.71
C THR A 136 5.08 29.90 -10.76
N SER A 137 4.59 30.64 -9.76
CA SER A 137 5.42 31.36 -8.81
C SER A 137 5.97 30.45 -7.71
N LYS A 138 7.27 30.47 -7.51
CA LYS A 138 7.95 29.75 -6.42
C LYS A 138 7.38 30.13 -5.05
N ASP A 139 7.18 31.43 -4.81
CA ASP A 139 6.74 31.92 -3.51
C ASP A 139 5.28 31.55 -3.23
N GLU A 140 4.43 31.51 -4.25
CA GLU A 140 3.06 31.07 -4.13
C GLU A 140 2.96 29.56 -3.87
N LEU A 141 3.74 28.73 -4.58
CA LEU A 141 3.83 27.30 -4.33
C LEU A 141 4.34 27.01 -2.92
N LYS A 142 5.37 27.72 -2.46
CA LYS A 142 5.87 27.61 -1.10
C LYS A 142 4.77 27.90 -0.07
N LYS A 143 4.06 29.02 -0.24
CA LYS A 143 2.95 29.39 0.66
C LYS A 143 1.87 28.31 0.71
N LEU A 144 1.42 27.81 -0.45
CA LEU A 144 0.39 26.77 -0.53
C LEU A 144 0.86 25.47 0.15
N LEU A 145 2.14 25.11 0.03
CA LEU A 145 2.69 23.94 0.70
C LEU A 145 2.74 24.12 2.22
N GLU A 146 3.18 25.28 2.70
CA GLU A 146 3.24 25.62 4.14
C GLU A 146 1.85 25.68 4.81
N GLU A 147 0.81 26.07 4.07
CA GLU A 147 -0.58 26.12 4.54
C GLU A 147 -1.26 24.75 4.49
N SER A 148 -0.65 23.75 3.85
CA SER A 148 -1.22 22.41 3.72
C SER A 148 -1.04 21.56 4.97
N LYS A 149 -1.90 20.55 5.13
CA LYS A 149 -1.70 19.52 6.17
C LYS A 149 -0.48 18.67 5.86
N SER A 150 0.27 18.34 6.90
CA SER A 150 1.32 17.34 6.80
C SER A 150 0.73 15.97 6.42
N TYR A 151 1.46 15.17 5.65
CA TYR A 151 1.07 13.80 5.29
C TYR A 151 0.69 12.96 6.52
N ASN A 152 1.41 13.14 7.62
CA ASN A 152 1.23 12.39 8.87
C ASN A 152 -0.06 12.76 9.63
N GLU A 153 -0.75 13.85 9.25
CA GLU A 153 -1.99 14.30 9.88
C GLU A 153 -3.25 13.90 9.09
N ILE A 154 -3.05 13.32 7.88
CA ILE A 154 -4.16 12.94 7.00
C ILE A 154 -4.68 11.55 7.39
N ASN A 155 -5.98 11.47 7.66
CA ASN A 155 -6.65 10.19 7.87
C ASN A 155 -7.08 9.56 6.53
N PHE A 156 -6.18 8.81 5.92
CA PHE A 156 -6.43 8.16 4.64
C PHE A 156 -7.44 7.00 4.73
N ILE A 157 -7.50 6.29 5.86
CA ILE A 157 -8.39 5.13 6.02
C ILE A 157 -9.85 5.48 5.74
N ARG A 158 -10.31 6.67 6.16
CA ARG A 158 -11.69 7.13 5.92
C ARG A 158 -12.08 7.19 4.46
N GLU A 159 -11.13 7.48 3.57
CA GLU A 159 -11.37 7.59 2.12
C GLU A 159 -11.12 6.27 1.39
N LEU A 160 -10.18 5.47 1.90
CA LEU A 160 -9.75 4.22 1.27
C LEU A 160 -10.69 3.06 1.58
N SER A 161 -11.17 2.98 2.81
CA SER A 161 -12.00 1.90 3.28
C SER A 161 -13.32 1.81 2.53
N THR A 162 -13.76 0.58 2.24
CA THR A 162 -15.11 0.31 1.74
C THR A 162 -16.17 0.98 2.63
N LYS A 163 -17.31 1.34 2.02
CA LYS A 163 -18.44 1.93 2.78
C LYS A 163 -19.43 0.87 3.27
N GLU A 164 -19.47 -0.26 2.59
CA GLU A 164 -20.38 -1.37 2.88
C GLU A 164 -19.61 -2.69 2.87
N ALA A 165 -20.07 -3.64 3.65
CA ALA A 165 -19.49 -4.98 3.67
C ALA A 165 -19.81 -5.72 2.37
N TYR A 166 -18.85 -6.49 1.85
CA TYR A 166 -19.04 -7.32 0.67
C TYR A 166 -18.23 -8.62 0.76
N ILE A 167 -18.64 -9.63 0.00
CA ILE A 167 -17.89 -10.88 -0.13
C ILE A 167 -17.03 -10.81 -1.39
N HIS A 168 -15.72 -11.01 -1.21
CA HIS A 168 -14.78 -11.10 -2.31
C HIS A 168 -14.70 -12.54 -2.81
N LYS A 169 -14.96 -12.74 -4.13
CA LYS A 169 -15.12 -14.08 -4.73
C LYS A 169 -14.08 -14.40 -5.81
N THR A 170 -13.14 -13.50 -6.04
CA THR A 170 -12.16 -13.61 -7.10
C THR A 170 -10.85 -14.15 -6.52
N GLY A 171 -10.31 -15.21 -7.13
CA GLY A 171 -8.98 -15.77 -6.83
C GLY A 171 -7.89 -15.11 -7.64
N SER A 172 -6.73 -15.75 -7.72
CA SER A 172 -5.56 -15.22 -8.43
C SER A 172 -5.74 -15.26 -9.94
N TRP A 173 -4.99 -14.41 -10.64
CA TRP A 173 -4.95 -14.41 -12.10
C TRP A 173 -4.33 -15.70 -12.64
N ASN A 174 -5.00 -16.34 -13.57
CA ASN A 174 -4.50 -17.53 -14.26
C ASN A 174 -4.01 -17.13 -15.65
N SER A 175 -2.68 -17.25 -15.85
CA SER A 175 -2.05 -16.87 -17.12
C SER A 175 -2.38 -17.79 -18.29
N GLU A 176 -2.82 -19.02 -18.04
CA GLU A 176 -3.18 -19.99 -19.09
C GLU A 176 -4.58 -19.70 -19.64
N THR A 177 -5.54 -19.43 -18.75
CA THR A 177 -6.93 -19.11 -19.14
C THR A 177 -7.14 -17.64 -19.42
N GLN A 178 -6.20 -16.76 -19.00
CA GLN A 178 -6.30 -15.29 -19.06
C GLN A 178 -7.54 -14.75 -18.32
N GLU A 179 -7.90 -15.40 -17.23
CA GLU A 179 -9.01 -15.03 -16.36
C GLU A 179 -8.60 -15.16 -14.88
N TYR A 180 -9.35 -14.51 -14.02
CA TYR A 180 -9.22 -14.73 -12.59
C TYR A 180 -9.89 -16.04 -12.18
N ASN A 181 -9.22 -16.80 -11.31
CA ASN A 181 -9.80 -17.99 -10.69
C ASN A 181 -11.06 -17.61 -9.90
N LYS A 182 -12.01 -18.52 -9.83
CA LYS A 182 -13.22 -18.36 -9.01
C LYS A 182 -12.97 -18.93 -7.62
N ALA A 183 -13.59 -18.31 -6.62
CA ALA A 183 -13.56 -18.82 -5.26
C ALA A 183 -14.04 -20.27 -5.20
N ASN A 184 -13.26 -21.13 -4.54
CA ASN A 184 -13.73 -22.44 -4.14
C ASN A 184 -14.63 -22.32 -2.92
N MET A 185 -15.59 -23.24 -2.77
CA MET A 185 -16.36 -23.31 -1.51
C MET A 185 -15.41 -23.66 -0.36
N SER A 186 -15.46 -22.86 0.70
CA SER A 186 -14.66 -23.06 1.89
C SER A 186 -15.50 -22.90 3.15
N ASP A 187 -15.24 -23.76 4.14
CA ASP A 187 -15.85 -23.64 5.46
C ASP A 187 -15.11 -22.63 6.36
N LYS A 188 -13.94 -22.15 5.91
CA LYS A 188 -13.10 -21.22 6.67
C LYS A 188 -13.35 -19.79 6.23
N LYS A 189 -14.15 -19.07 7.00
CA LYS A 189 -14.51 -17.68 6.73
C LYS A 189 -13.65 -16.71 7.54
N VAL A 190 -13.11 -15.70 6.87
CA VAL A 190 -12.37 -14.61 7.49
C VAL A 190 -13.02 -13.26 7.19
N LEU A 191 -12.84 -12.34 8.13
CA LEU A 191 -13.29 -10.98 8.02
C LEU A 191 -12.08 -10.08 7.78
N VAL A 192 -12.04 -9.35 6.68
CA VAL A 192 -10.98 -8.39 6.34
C VAL A 192 -11.43 -7.00 6.73
N ILE A 193 -10.77 -6.39 7.72
CA ILE A 193 -10.97 -4.98 8.07
C ILE A 193 -10.20 -4.13 7.05
N ASP A 194 -10.93 -3.32 6.29
CA ASP A 194 -10.39 -2.57 5.17
C ASP A 194 -9.81 -1.22 5.60
N PHE A 195 -8.48 -1.11 5.61
CA PHE A 195 -7.73 0.12 5.80
C PHE A 195 -7.21 0.71 4.48
N GLY A 196 -7.53 0.06 3.36
CA GLY A 196 -7.01 0.32 2.02
C GLY A 196 -6.41 -0.96 1.44
N VAL A 197 -7.26 -1.99 1.30
CA VAL A 197 -6.85 -3.33 0.87
C VAL A 197 -6.57 -3.37 -0.63
N LYS A 198 -5.53 -4.11 -1.02
CA LYS A 198 -5.22 -4.44 -2.42
C LYS A 198 -6.10 -5.58 -2.92
N LYS A 199 -6.54 -5.47 -4.18
CA LYS A 199 -7.29 -6.52 -4.87
C LYS A 199 -6.48 -7.82 -4.94
N SER A 200 -5.21 -7.76 -5.31
CA SER A 200 -4.33 -8.93 -5.39
C SER A 200 -4.23 -9.66 -4.05
N PHE A 201 -4.14 -8.95 -2.94
CA PHE A 201 -4.10 -9.56 -1.61
C PHE A 201 -5.40 -10.29 -1.25
N LEU A 202 -6.56 -9.71 -1.59
CA LEU A 202 -7.86 -10.40 -1.41
C LEU A 202 -7.95 -11.65 -2.29
N ASN A 203 -7.48 -11.58 -3.53
CA ASN A 203 -7.44 -12.71 -4.44
C ASN A 203 -6.62 -13.87 -3.86
N GLU A 204 -5.45 -13.58 -3.26
CA GLU A 204 -4.60 -14.60 -2.65
C GLU A 204 -5.22 -15.24 -1.40
N LEU A 205 -5.97 -14.48 -0.59
CA LEU A 205 -6.72 -15.04 0.53
C LEU A 205 -7.76 -16.04 0.03
N VAL A 206 -8.49 -15.70 -1.04
CA VAL A 206 -9.47 -16.60 -1.68
C VAL A 206 -8.77 -17.82 -2.29
N GLU A 207 -7.67 -17.62 -3.02
CA GLU A 207 -6.90 -18.70 -3.63
C GLU A 207 -6.33 -19.68 -2.60
N SER A 208 -5.99 -19.19 -1.42
CA SER A 208 -5.53 -20.01 -0.31
C SER A 208 -6.63 -20.87 0.33
N GLY A 209 -7.88 -20.73 -0.07
CA GLY A 209 -9.02 -21.50 0.41
C GLY A 209 -9.81 -20.84 1.54
N LEU A 210 -9.84 -19.51 1.60
CA LEU A 210 -10.64 -18.75 2.57
C LEU A 210 -11.88 -18.15 1.89
N GLU A 211 -13.01 -18.14 2.61
CA GLU A 211 -14.14 -17.27 2.27
C GLU A 211 -13.86 -15.88 2.88
N VAL A 212 -13.82 -14.87 2.03
CA VAL A 212 -13.34 -13.52 2.38
C VAL A 212 -14.50 -12.53 2.39
N GLU A 213 -14.82 -12.00 3.57
CA GLU A 213 -15.76 -10.88 3.73
C GLU A 213 -14.98 -9.61 4.11
N VAL A 214 -15.09 -8.58 3.27
CA VAL A 214 -14.44 -7.28 3.50
C VAL A 214 -15.41 -6.35 4.18
N VAL A 215 -14.97 -5.70 5.27
CA VAL A 215 -15.80 -4.80 6.09
C VAL A 215 -15.15 -3.44 6.26
N PRO A 216 -15.94 -2.37 6.49
CA PRO A 216 -15.41 -1.04 6.76
C PRO A 216 -14.47 -1.00 7.98
N HIS A 217 -13.49 -0.07 7.95
CA HIS A 217 -12.53 0.12 9.04
C HIS A 217 -13.17 0.39 10.41
N ASN A 218 -14.35 1.01 10.41
CA ASN A 218 -15.06 1.45 11.62
C ASN A 218 -16.07 0.41 12.14
N ILE A 219 -15.99 -0.85 11.69
CA ILE A 219 -16.78 -1.94 12.27
C ILE A 219 -16.50 -2.07 13.77
N LYS A 220 -17.53 -2.29 14.56
CA LYS A 220 -17.38 -2.41 15.99
C LYS A 220 -16.73 -3.73 16.39
N SER A 221 -15.72 -3.67 17.24
CA SER A 221 -15.00 -4.87 17.72
C SER A 221 -15.93 -5.86 18.43
N GLU A 222 -16.96 -5.37 19.13
CA GLU A 222 -17.95 -6.22 19.81
C GLU A 222 -18.74 -7.10 18.83
N GLU A 223 -19.05 -6.54 17.66
CA GLU A 223 -19.72 -7.31 16.58
C GLU A 223 -18.82 -8.43 16.06
N ILE A 224 -17.54 -8.12 15.82
CA ILE A 224 -16.56 -9.11 15.35
C ILE A 224 -16.39 -10.23 16.40
N VAL A 225 -16.22 -9.87 17.67
CA VAL A 225 -16.09 -10.83 18.78
C VAL A 225 -17.34 -11.71 18.89
N LYS A 226 -18.54 -11.13 18.76
CA LYS A 226 -19.78 -11.90 18.73
C LYS A 226 -19.80 -12.90 17.59
N ARG A 227 -19.50 -12.43 16.35
CA ARG A 227 -19.49 -13.30 15.15
C ARG A 227 -18.48 -14.45 15.29
N PHE A 228 -17.33 -14.21 15.91
CA PHE A 228 -16.34 -15.24 16.19
C PHE A 228 -16.84 -16.26 17.21
N ASN A 229 -17.45 -15.81 18.32
CA ASN A 229 -18.01 -16.68 19.35
C ASN A 229 -19.18 -17.54 18.82
N ASP A 230 -19.99 -16.95 17.92
CA ASP A 230 -21.09 -17.63 17.23
C ASP A 230 -20.60 -18.57 16.10
N LYS A 231 -19.26 -18.66 15.87
CA LYS A 231 -18.61 -19.45 14.81
C LYS A 231 -19.01 -19.03 13.39
N ASN A 232 -19.41 -17.79 13.20
CA ASN A 232 -19.74 -17.24 11.89
C ASN A 232 -18.49 -16.78 11.12
N ILE A 233 -17.35 -16.60 11.82
CA ILE A 233 -16.02 -16.32 11.24
C ILE A 233 -14.98 -17.11 12.04
N GLY A 234 -13.90 -17.52 11.37
CA GLY A 234 -12.79 -18.27 11.99
C GLY A 234 -11.54 -17.41 12.25
N GLY A 235 -11.47 -16.21 11.72
CA GLY A 235 -10.33 -15.30 11.88
C GLY A 235 -10.57 -13.91 11.31
N VAL A 236 -9.62 -13.00 11.58
CA VAL A 236 -9.65 -11.60 11.12
C VAL A 236 -8.37 -11.26 10.40
N VAL A 237 -8.47 -10.51 9.30
CA VAL A 237 -7.34 -9.94 8.58
C VAL A 237 -7.37 -8.42 8.73
N LEU A 238 -6.25 -7.83 9.09
CA LEU A 238 -6.03 -6.39 9.11
C LEU A 238 -5.27 -6.01 7.84
N SER A 239 -5.89 -5.26 6.96
CA SER A 239 -5.32 -4.99 5.63
C SER A 239 -4.20 -3.96 5.63
N SER A 240 -3.51 -3.84 4.50
CA SER A 240 -2.66 -2.69 4.20
C SER A 240 -3.46 -1.40 4.11
N GLY A 241 -2.76 -0.27 4.00
CA GLY A 241 -3.35 1.06 3.87
C GLY A 241 -2.27 2.14 3.89
N ALA A 242 -2.67 3.40 3.94
CA ALA A 242 -1.78 4.56 3.93
C ALA A 242 -1.84 5.39 5.22
N GLY A 243 -0.85 6.23 5.42
CA GLY A 243 -0.80 7.24 6.49
C GLY A 243 -0.05 6.81 7.74
N ASN A 244 -0.18 7.62 8.77
CA ASN A 244 0.52 7.44 10.05
C ASN A 244 -0.27 6.50 10.97
N PRO A 245 0.23 5.31 11.33
CA PRO A 245 -0.49 4.37 12.20
C PRO A 245 -0.80 4.96 13.58
N ASN A 246 -0.03 5.92 14.08
CA ASN A 246 -0.22 6.50 15.40
C ASN A 246 -1.46 7.39 15.55
N ILE A 247 -2.10 7.81 14.46
CA ILE A 247 -3.32 8.64 14.53
C ILE A 247 -4.61 7.79 14.61
N TYR A 248 -4.58 6.50 14.29
CA TYR A 248 -5.73 5.60 14.19
C TYR A 248 -6.11 4.99 15.56
N LYS A 249 -6.43 5.86 16.53
CA LYS A 249 -6.66 5.45 17.93
C LYS A 249 -7.85 4.51 18.11
N GLU A 250 -8.92 4.71 17.33
CA GLU A 250 -10.13 3.89 17.39
C GLU A 250 -9.85 2.47 16.88
N GLU A 251 -9.14 2.37 15.75
CA GLU A 251 -8.75 1.10 15.14
C GLU A 251 -7.79 0.33 16.07
N ILE A 252 -6.80 1.00 16.66
CA ILE A 252 -5.88 0.39 17.64
C ILE A 252 -6.67 -0.16 18.83
N SER A 253 -7.63 0.59 19.38
CA SER A 253 -8.46 0.14 20.51
C SER A 253 -9.34 -1.06 20.12
N GLY A 254 -9.92 -1.02 18.91
CA GLY A 254 -10.70 -2.14 18.38
C GLY A 254 -9.87 -3.41 18.26
N VAL A 255 -8.67 -3.32 17.66
CA VAL A 255 -7.73 -4.45 17.51
C VAL A 255 -7.30 -5.00 18.88
N LYS A 256 -7.08 -4.15 19.88
CA LYS A 256 -6.77 -4.59 21.26
C LYS A 256 -7.87 -5.47 21.84
N SER A 257 -9.14 -5.18 21.56
CA SER A 257 -10.28 -6.00 21.95
C SER A 257 -10.29 -7.36 21.24
N LEU A 258 -9.94 -7.41 19.94
CA LEU A 258 -9.83 -8.66 19.17
C LEU A 258 -8.71 -9.55 19.70
N ILE A 259 -7.56 -8.95 20.07
CA ILE A 259 -6.44 -9.65 20.72
C ILE A 259 -6.90 -10.29 22.02
N SER A 260 -7.64 -9.55 22.86
CA SER A 260 -8.15 -10.03 24.15
C SER A 260 -9.16 -11.18 24.00
N ALA A 261 -9.89 -11.23 22.90
CA ALA A 261 -10.81 -12.32 22.56
C ALA A 261 -10.11 -13.55 21.94
N ASN A 262 -8.77 -13.55 21.82
CA ASN A 262 -7.98 -14.62 21.20
C ASN A 262 -8.44 -15.03 19.79
N ILE A 263 -8.85 -14.07 18.98
CA ILE A 263 -9.23 -14.29 17.59
C ILE A 263 -7.95 -14.55 16.76
N PRO A 264 -7.90 -15.58 15.91
CA PRO A 264 -6.82 -15.73 14.94
C PRO A 264 -6.73 -14.53 14.02
N MET A 265 -5.54 -13.94 13.87
CA MET A 265 -5.37 -12.74 13.06
C MET A 265 -4.18 -12.83 12.10
N PHE A 266 -4.34 -12.20 10.94
CA PHE A 266 -3.24 -11.89 10.03
C PHE A 266 -3.25 -10.40 9.71
N ALA A 267 -2.12 -9.72 9.85
CA ALA A 267 -2.00 -8.29 9.63
C ALA A 267 -0.89 -7.97 8.62
N VAL A 268 -1.18 -7.09 7.65
CA VAL A 268 -0.22 -6.69 6.62
C VAL A 268 -0.10 -5.17 6.50
N GLY A 269 1.10 -4.67 6.20
CA GLY A 269 1.33 -3.24 5.97
C GLY A 269 0.85 -2.37 7.14
N LEU A 270 -0.08 -1.44 6.88
CA LEU A 270 -0.65 -0.58 7.93
C LEU A 270 -1.28 -1.39 9.06
N GLY A 271 -1.99 -2.48 8.73
CA GLY A 271 -2.59 -3.38 9.74
C GLY A 271 -1.56 -4.00 10.67
N HIS A 272 -0.35 -4.31 10.16
CA HIS A 272 0.77 -4.79 10.98
C HIS A 272 1.19 -3.75 12.03
N PHE A 273 1.29 -2.47 11.66
CA PHE A 273 1.66 -1.39 12.61
C PHE A 273 0.55 -1.11 13.62
N ILE A 274 -0.72 -1.12 13.20
CA ILE A 274 -1.88 -0.99 14.09
C ILE A 274 -1.90 -2.15 15.10
N LEU A 275 -1.64 -3.38 14.65
CA LEU A 275 -1.54 -4.56 15.52
C LEU A 275 -0.38 -4.44 16.52
N ALA A 276 0.78 -3.94 16.09
CA ALA A 276 1.92 -3.70 16.97
C ALA A 276 1.59 -2.68 18.06
N LEU A 277 0.97 -1.55 17.70
CA LEU A 277 0.51 -0.54 18.65
C LEU A 277 -0.56 -1.08 19.62
N ALA A 278 -1.46 -1.96 19.14
CA ALA A 278 -2.46 -2.61 19.97
C ALA A 278 -1.86 -3.61 20.98
N ASN A 279 -0.62 -4.07 20.75
CA ASN A 279 0.18 -4.88 21.69
C ASN A 279 1.15 -4.02 22.54
N ASP A 280 0.92 -2.69 22.58
CA ASP A 280 1.73 -1.73 23.32
C ASP A 280 3.23 -1.69 22.87
N LEU A 281 3.51 -2.08 21.60
CA LEU A 281 4.81 -1.97 20.99
C LEU A 281 5.00 -0.55 20.41
N LYS A 282 6.25 -0.10 20.36
CA LYS A 282 6.60 1.18 19.78
C LYS A 282 6.72 1.05 18.25
N VAL A 283 6.12 1.97 17.53
CA VAL A 283 6.24 2.11 16.07
C VAL A 283 6.91 3.45 15.76
N GLU A 284 8.06 3.37 15.10
CA GLU A 284 8.90 4.53 14.78
C GLU A 284 8.80 4.87 13.29
N GLU A 285 8.76 6.17 12.99
CA GLU A 285 8.81 6.65 11.60
C GLU A 285 10.24 6.55 11.05
N LEU A 286 10.35 6.09 9.81
CA LEU A 286 11.60 6.03 9.07
C LEU A 286 11.83 7.35 8.33
N LYS A 287 13.08 7.73 8.18
CA LYS A 287 13.48 8.92 7.42
C LYS A 287 13.00 8.86 5.95
N THR A 288 13.05 7.69 5.36
CA THR A 288 12.67 7.46 3.95
C THR A 288 11.64 6.35 3.87
N ILE A 289 10.56 6.57 3.13
CA ILE A 289 9.57 5.53 2.84
C ILE A 289 10.24 4.46 1.97
N LYS A 290 10.14 3.21 2.41
CA LYS A 290 10.58 2.03 1.64
C LYS A 290 9.49 1.72 0.61
N SER A 291 9.74 1.96 -0.66
CA SER A 291 8.77 1.71 -1.74
C SER A 291 9.42 0.89 -2.85
N GLY A 292 8.68 -0.11 -3.34
CA GLY A 292 9.09 -1.01 -4.42
C GLY A 292 9.51 -2.40 -3.96
N SER A 293 10.37 -3.07 -4.74
CA SER A 293 10.76 -4.46 -4.56
C SER A 293 11.95 -4.60 -3.61
N HIS A 294 11.81 -5.48 -2.60
CA HIS A 294 12.83 -5.73 -1.59
C HIS A 294 13.09 -7.23 -1.42
N PRO A 295 14.36 -7.67 -1.34
CA PRO A 295 14.69 -9.05 -1.02
C PRO A 295 14.48 -9.32 0.47
N VAL A 296 13.76 -10.39 0.76
CA VAL A 296 13.36 -10.82 2.10
C VAL A 296 13.79 -12.26 2.32
N LEU A 297 14.42 -12.51 3.44
CA LEU A 297 14.86 -13.83 3.88
C LEU A 297 13.78 -14.46 4.77
N SER A 298 13.33 -15.67 4.41
CA SER A 298 12.48 -16.51 5.25
C SER A 298 13.14 -17.88 5.41
N ASP A 299 13.30 -18.39 6.64
CA ASP A 299 13.93 -19.68 6.93
C ASP A 299 15.19 -19.92 6.08
N LYS A 300 15.04 -20.47 4.88
CA LYS A 300 16.13 -20.86 3.97
C LYS A 300 15.97 -20.33 2.54
N SER A 301 14.98 -19.51 2.29
CA SER A 301 14.70 -18.95 0.96
C SER A 301 14.73 -17.42 0.97
N VAL A 302 15.10 -16.86 -0.18
CA VAL A 302 14.99 -15.42 -0.43
C VAL A 302 13.88 -15.22 -1.44
N GLU A 303 12.93 -14.38 -1.09
CA GLU A 303 11.82 -13.97 -1.94
C GLU A 303 11.85 -12.45 -2.13
N ILE A 304 11.27 -11.95 -3.22
CA ILE A 304 11.17 -10.52 -3.49
C ILE A 304 9.74 -10.09 -3.21
N PHE A 305 9.55 -9.24 -2.19
CA PHE A 305 8.24 -8.70 -1.84
C PHE A 305 8.15 -7.21 -2.18
N SER A 306 6.95 -6.79 -2.53
CA SER A 306 6.62 -5.36 -2.63
C SER A 306 6.40 -4.81 -1.22
N MET A 307 7.07 -3.71 -0.92
CA MET A 307 6.94 -2.97 0.33
C MET A 307 6.56 -1.52 0.03
N ASN A 308 5.72 -0.96 0.87
CA ASN A 308 5.46 0.47 0.91
C ASN A 308 5.22 0.87 2.37
N THR A 309 6.30 1.19 3.08
CA THR A 309 6.23 1.49 4.51
C THR A 309 7.16 2.62 4.90
N ALA A 310 6.62 3.49 5.75
CA ALA A 310 7.33 4.61 6.38
C ALA A 310 7.70 4.32 7.84
N TYR A 311 7.41 3.12 8.34
CA TYR A 311 7.50 2.81 9.77
C TYR A 311 8.25 1.50 10.00
N LYS A 312 8.71 1.31 11.23
CA LYS A 312 9.25 0.05 11.74
C LYS A 312 8.71 -0.22 13.15
N VAL A 313 8.60 -1.48 13.51
CA VAL A 313 8.24 -1.92 14.86
C VAL A 313 9.50 -2.13 15.67
N GLU A 314 9.52 -1.70 16.93
CA GLU A 314 10.59 -2.03 17.88
C GLU A 314 10.59 -3.53 18.17
N GLU A 315 11.75 -4.17 18.02
CA GLU A 315 11.89 -5.60 18.24
C GLU A 315 11.68 -5.98 19.71
N ASN A 316 10.80 -6.97 19.95
CA ASN A 316 10.55 -7.50 21.28
C ASN A 316 10.38 -9.02 21.23
N SER A 317 11.49 -9.73 21.47
CA SER A 317 11.55 -11.18 21.46
C SER A 317 10.70 -11.86 22.55
N ASN A 318 10.18 -11.13 23.54
CA ASN A 318 9.26 -11.68 24.54
C ASN A 318 7.84 -11.83 23.98
N ILE A 319 7.46 -10.99 23.00
CA ILE A 319 6.12 -10.92 22.45
C ILE A 319 5.98 -11.75 21.18
N PHE A 320 7.00 -11.75 20.32
CA PHE A 320 6.95 -12.43 19.03
C PHE A 320 8.25 -13.14 18.65
N GLU A 321 8.16 -14.01 17.67
CA GLU A 321 9.25 -14.67 16.96
C GLU A 321 9.35 -14.07 15.57
N ALA A 322 10.58 -13.78 15.14
CA ALA A 322 10.88 -13.35 13.78
C ALA A 322 10.61 -14.50 12.80
N THR A 323 9.89 -14.24 11.72
CA THR A 323 9.67 -15.22 10.64
C THR A 323 10.34 -14.80 9.34
N HIS A 324 10.44 -13.49 9.09
CA HIS A 324 11.10 -12.93 7.92
C HIS A 324 11.95 -11.72 8.30
N SER A 325 13.10 -11.58 7.64
CA SER A 325 13.97 -10.42 7.78
C SER A 325 14.44 -9.92 6.42
N LYS A 326 14.95 -8.69 6.38
CA LYS A 326 15.60 -8.16 5.18
C LYS A 326 16.95 -8.83 4.97
N LEU A 327 17.26 -9.16 3.71
CA LEU A 327 18.48 -9.88 3.34
C LEU A 327 19.78 -9.14 3.72
N PHE A 328 19.79 -7.79 3.70
CA PHE A 328 21.04 -7.02 3.81
C PHE A 328 21.32 -6.40 5.19
N ASN A 329 20.34 -6.34 6.08
CA ASN A 329 20.51 -5.71 7.38
C ASN A 329 19.81 -6.43 8.54
N ASP A 330 19.35 -7.67 8.29
CA ASP A 330 18.67 -8.55 9.25
C ASP A 330 17.47 -7.90 10.00
N GLU A 331 16.96 -6.76 9.51
CA GLU A 331 15.79 -6.10 10.08
C GLU A 331 14.59 -7.01 9.97
N VAL A 332 13.98 -7.35 11.12
CA VAL A 332 12.80 -8.21 11.17
C VAL A 332 11.57 -7.46 10.66
N ILE A 333 10.87 -8.06 9.71
CA ILE A 333 9.73 -7.45 9.02
C ILE A 333 8.49 -8.33 8.97
N ALA A 334 8.54 -9.52 9.58
CA ALA A 334 7.37 -10.35 9.80
C ALA A 334 7.50 -11.15 11.09
N TYR A 335 6.38 -11.32 11.78
CA TYR A 335 6.30 -11.84 13.14
C TYR A 335 5.23 -12.90 13.29
N LYS A 336 5.52 -13.92 14.12
CA LYS A 336 4.55 -14.80 14.73
C LYS A 336 4.47 -14.47 16.23
N TYR A 337 3.30 -14.12 16.71
CA TYR A 337 3.12 -13.75 18.12
C TYR A 337 3.10 -14.99 19.01
N LYS A 338 3.87 -14.94 20.12
CA LYS A 338 3.97 -16.03 21.08
C LYS A 338 2.65 -16.20 21.82
N ASN A 339 2.26 -17.47 22.00
CA ASN A 339 1.03 -17.84 22.73
C ASN A 339 -0.27 -17.27 22.14
N ARG A 340 -0.26 -16.86 20.87
CA ARG A 340 -1.40 -16.32 20.14
C ARG A 340 -1.40 -16.82 18.69
N ASN A 341 -2.59 -16.96 18.13
CA ASN A 341 -2.76 -17.32 16.71
C ASN A 341 -2.70 -16.07 15.83
N ILE A 342 -1.58 -15.35 15.88
CA ILE A 342 -1.40 -14.08 15.17
C ILE A 342 -0.12 -14.10 14.33
N LEU A 343 -0.26 -13.76 13.06
CA LEU A 343 0.83 -13.52 12.12
C LEU A 343 0.76 -12.07 11.65
N SER A 344 1.91 -11.47 11.39
CA SER A 344 1.94 -10.13 10.77
C SER A 344 3.20 -9.88 9.95
N CYS A 345 3.11 -9.03 8.93
CA CYS A 345 4.25 -8.62 8.11
C CYS A 345 4.12 -7.18 7.59
N GLU A 346 5.26 -6.50 7.40
CA GLU A 346 5.33 -5.15 6.83
C GLU A 346 4.99 -5.13 5.33
N PHE A 347 5.18 -6.23 4.63
CA PHE A 347 5.03 -6.37 3.18
C PHE A 347 3.70 -7.01 2.80
N THR A 348 3.32 -6.89 1.53
CA THR A 348 2.23 -7.68 0.96
C THR A 348 2.83 -9.00 0.44
N PRO A 349 2.42 -10.17 0.99
CA PRO A 349 2.92 -11.46 0.51
C PRO A 349 2.54 -11.68 -0.96
N ILE A 350 3.48 -12.26 -1.73
CA ILE A 350 3.24 -12.62 -3.14
C ILE A 350 2.37 -13.87 -3.26
N SER A 351 1.88 -14.10 -4.48
CA SER A 351 1.11 -15.30 -4.82
C SER A 351 1.86 -16.58 -4.43
N GLY A 352 1.12 -17.50 -3.79
CA GLY A 352 1.64 -18.78 -3.34
C GLY A 352 2.57 -18.73 -2.12
N SER A 353 2.80 -17.58 -1.51
CA SER A 353 3.63 -17.47 -0.30
C SER A 353 3.10 -18.37 0.83
N LYS A 354 4.04 -19.01 1.53
CA LYS A 354 3.74 -19.91 2.65
C LYS A 354 2.92 -19.24 3.75
N ILE A 355 3.06 -17.93 3.94
CA ILE A 355 2.38 -17.19 5.02
C ILE A 355 0.84 -17.29 4.92
N TYR A 356 0.28 -17.41 3.70
CA TYR A 356 -1.16 -17.64 3.51
C TYR A 356 -1.59 -19.02 4.04
N LYS A 357 -0.80 -20.06 3.79
CA LYS A 357 -1.03 -21.42 4.30
C LYS A 357 -0.88 -21.48 5.81
N ASP A 358 0.12 -20.78 6.34
CA ASP A 358 0.33 -20.69 7.78
C ASP A 358 -0.88 -20.01 8.45
N PHE A 359 -1.39 -18.91 7.89
CA PHE A 359 -2.61 -18.26 8.38
C PHE A 359 -3.84 -19.16 8.24
N LEU A 360 -4.05 -19.82 7.10
CA LEU A 360 -5.16 -20.77 6.89
C LEU A 360 -5.18 -21.85 7.98
N SER A 361 -4.01 -22.31 8.45
CA SER A 361 -3.89 -23.30 9.51
C SER A 361 -4.36 -22.79 10.90
N LEU A 362 -4.35 -21.47 11.12
CA LEU A 362 -4.78 -20.81 12.35
C LEU A 362 -6.29 -20.55 12.37
N VAL A 363 -6.91 -20.40 11.20
CA VAL A 363 -8.35 -20.11 11.06
C VAL A 363 -9.16 -21.34 11.49
N LYS A 364 -10.11 -21.12 12.39
CA LYS A 364 -10.96 -22.14 12.99
C LYS A 364 -12.15 -22.53 12.12
#